data_22807d7ddd82a1517c6d947895910266
#
_entry.id   22807d7ddd82a1517c6d947895910266
#
_cell.length_a   1.000
_cell.length_b   1.000
_cell.length_c   1.000
_cell.angle_alpha   90.00
_cell.angle_beta   90.00
_cell.angle_gamma   90.00
#
_symmetry.space_group_name_H-M   'P 1'
#
loop_
_entity.id
_entity.type
_entity.pdbx_description
1 polymer ?
#
loop_
_entity_poly.entity_id
_entity_poly.type
_entity_poly.pdbx_seq_one_letter_code
_entity_poly.pdbx_strand_id
1 'polypeptide(L)'
;MGRLGRLQAYNRLVARTWILTGSPENHAASRAHDFSVIGLKERNRKRASEVEPGDRIVLYATRVMAFAASLRVEGELYEDRAKIWPGKPGKVDAYPWRLPTSPEVVLDEDAWIPAATLVGELEHIGKWPREHWKLAFQGQIRPVSDHDGELLLDRLSAAAGARA
;
A
#
# COMPACT_ATOMS: atom_id res chain seq x y z
N MET A 1 8.34 -26.05 3.08
CA MET A 1 7.58 -25.30 4.09
C MET A 1 7.02 -26.25 5.12
N GLY A 2 7.24 -25.94 6.38
CA GLY A 2 6.77 -26.75 7.48
C GLY A 2 5.28 -26.60 7.77
N ARG A 3 4.83 -27.36 8.78
CA ARG A 3 3.43 -27.41 9.22
C ARG A 3 2.81 -26.02 9.52
N LEU A 4 3.63 -25.06 9.98
CA LEU A 4 3.21 -23.70 10.27
C LEU A 4 2.81 -22.91 9.01
N GLY A 5 3.48 -23.15 7.89
CA GLY A 5 3.14 -22.47 6.63
C GLY A 5 1.77 -22.90 6.09
N ARG A 6 1.39 -24.14 6.28
CA ARG A 6 0.05 -24.63 5.87
C ARG A 6 -1.06 -24.08 6.77
N LEU A 7 -0.80 -23.93 8.06
CA LEU A 7 -1.77 -23.34 8.99
C LEU A 7 -2.00 -21.86 8.70
N GLN A 8 -0.93 -21.13 8.39
CA GLN A 8 -1.05 -19.72 7.99
C GLN A 8 -1.84 -19.57 6.69
N ALA A 9 -1.56 -20.38 5.68
CA ALA A 9 -2.29 -20.38 4.43
C ALA A 9 -3.77 -20.74 4.62
N TYR A 10 -4.07 -21.69 5.52
CA TYR A 10 -5.44 -22.08 5.82
C TYR A 10 -6.21 -20.99 6.56
N ASN A 11 -5.56 -20.28 7.50
CA ASN A 11 -6.19 -19.22 8.26
C ASN A 11 -6.42 -17.94 7.44
N ARG A 12 -5.78 -17.82 6.27
CA ARG A 12 -5.91 -16.66 5.39
C ARG A 12 -6.53 -17.06 4.06
N LEU A 13 -7.78 -17.56 4.14
CA LEU A 13 -8.56 -17.89 2.95
C LEU A 13 -8.94 -16.65 2.15
N VAL A 14 -8.95 -15.48 2.78
CA VAL A 14 -9.28 -14.21 2.15
C VAL A 14 -8.03 -13.33 2.13
N ALA A 15 -7.72 -12.76 0.96
CA ALA A 15 -6.62 -11.83 0.81
C ALA A 15 -6.84 -10.60 1.69
N ARG A 16 -5.76 -10.13 2.30
CA ARG A 16 -5.76 -8.89 3.08
C ARG A 16 -5.51 -7.71 2.18
N THR A 17 -5.95 -6.54 2.66
CA THR A 17 -5.60 -5.26 2.04
C THR A 17 -4.71 -4.48 3.00
N TRP A 18 -3.65 -3.90 2.44
CA TRP A 18 -2.65 -3.13 3.15
C TRP A 18 -2.60 -1.73 2.58
N ILE A 19 -2.35 -0.73 3.42
CA ILE A 19 -2.03 0.62 2.96
C ILE A 19 -0.52 0.78 3.02
N LEU A 20 0.08 1.17 1.91
CA LEU A 20 1.49 1.54 1.80
C LEU A 20 1.59 3.04 1.58
N THR A 21 2.25 3.73 2.50
CA THR A 21 2.47 5.17 2.37
C THR A 21 3.78 5.46 1.66
N GLY A 22 3.79 6.47 0.83
CA GLY A 22 4.98 6.91 0.13
C GLY A 22 4.82 8.31 -0.40
N SER A 23 5.95 8.99 -0.66
CA SER A 23 5.93 10.32 -1.25
C SER A 23 5.44 10.27 -2.70
N PRO A 24 4.95 11.40 -3.24
CA PRO A 24 4.64 11.46 -4.67
C PRO A 24 5.83 11.11 -5.57
N GLU A 25 7.05 11.45 -5.16
CA GLU A 25 8.27 11.10 -5.89
C GLU A 25 8.49 9.58 -5.92
N ASN A 26 8.21 8.89 -4.80
CA ASN A 26 8.29 7.43 -4.76
C ASN A 26 7.20 6.78 -5.64
N HIS A 27 6.00 7.36 -5.67
CA HIS A 27 4.95 6.91 -6.59
C HIS A 27 5.38 7.05 -8.06
N ALA A 28 6.03 8.15 -8.40
CA ALA A 28 6.53 8.37 -9.76
C ALA A 28 7.60 7.31 -10.13
N ALA A 29 8.48 6.97 -9.19
CA ALA A 29 9.46 5.92 -9.39
C ALA A 29 8.81 4.55 -9.58
N SER A 30 7.79 4.24 -8.78
CA SER A 30 7.02 3.00 -8.94
C SER A 30 6.33 2.95 -10.31
N ARG A 31 5.76 4.07 -10.76
CA ARG A 31 5.13 4.16 -12.08
C ARG A 31 6.15 3.90 -13.18
N ALA A 32 7.37 4.43 -13.05
CA ALA A 32 8.45 4.20 -14.02
C ALA A 32 8.84 2.73 -14.11
N HIS A 33 8.57 1.94 -13.09
CA HIS A 33 8.77 0.49 -13.04
C HIS A 33 7.46 -0.30 -13.22
N ASP A 34 6.44 0.32 -13.82
CA ASP A 34 5.14 -0.30 -14.11
C ASP A 34 4.43 -0.85 -12.87
N PHE A 35 4.71 -0.30 -11.70
CA PHE A 35 4.18 -0.80 -10.42
C PHE A 35 4.43 -2.29 -10.22
N SER A 36 5.53 -2.79 -10.73
CA SER A 36 5.88 -4.21 -10.66
C SER A 36 6.57 -4.62 -9.36
N VAL A 37 6.89 -3.66 -8.51
CA VAL A 37 7.58 -3.90 -7.24
C VAL A 37 7.26 -2.78 -6.25
N ILE A 38 7.14 -3.16 -4.96
CA ILE A 38 7.13 -2.19 -3.86
C ILE A 38 8.32 -2.46 -2.95
N GLY A 39 8.78 -1.43 -2.27
CA GLY A 39 9.92 -1.51 -1.37
C GLY A 39 9.60 -1.00 0.03
N LEU A 40 10.17 -1.68 1.02
CA LEU A 40 9.99 -1.34 2.43
C LEU A 40 11.35 -1.16 3.10
N LYS A 41 11.36 -0.28 4.08
CA LYS A 41 12.56 0.00 4.87
C LYS A 41 12.87 -1.17 5.79
N GLU A 42 14.13 -1.29 6.17
CA GLU A 42 14.61 -2.35 7.07
C GLU A 42 13.77 -2.45 8.35
N ARG A 43 13.39 -1.34 8.94
CA ARG A 43 12.57 -1.32 10.18
C ARG A 43 11.19 -1.93 10.01
N ASN A 44 10.70 -2.06 8.77
CA ASN A 44 9.40 -2.63 8.46
C ASN A 44 9.48 -4.07 7.94
N ARG A 45 10.66 -4.69 7.99
CA ARG A 45 10.89 -6.04 7.49
C ARG A 45 9.91 -7.06 8.09
N LYS A 46 9.72 -7.03 9.40
CA LYS A 46 8.84 -7.97 10.08
C LYS A 46 7.41 -7.85 9.56
N ARG A 47 6.91 -6.63 9.46
CA ARG A 47 5.55 -6.41 8.95
C ARG A 47 5.44 -6.78 7.48
N ALA A 48 6.45 -6.48 6.68
CA ALA A 48 6.50 -6.87 5.28
C ALA A 48 6.41 -8.38 5.10
N SER A 49 7.00 -9.15 6.02
CA SER A 49 6.97 -10.62 5.98
C SER A 49 5.57 -11.20 6.21
N GLU A 50 4.65 -10.40 6.74
CA GLU A 50 3.25 -10.81 6.96
C GLU A 50 2.38 -10.65 5.70
N VAL A 51 2.87 -9.92 4.71
CA VAL A 51 2.18 -9.73 3.42
C VAL A 51 2.35 -10.99 2.60
N GLU A 52 1.26 -11.48 2.02
CA GLU A 52 1.26 -12.73 1.26
C GLU A 52 0.86 -12.52 -0.20
N PRO A 53 1.29 -13.41 -1.10
CA PRO A 53 0.80 -13.39 -2.48
C PRO A 53 -0.73 -13.41 -2.52
N GLY A 54 -1.31 -12.59 -3.39
CA GLY A 54 -2.76 -12.40 -3.47
C GLY A 54 -3.29 -11.24 -2.64
N ASP A 55 -2.52 -10.75 -1.68
CA ASP A 55 -2.90 -9.56 -0.93
C ASP A 55 -2.94 -8.34 -1.84
N ARG A 56 -3.70 -7.34 -1.43
CA ARG A 56 -3.80 -6.06 -2.14
C ARG A 56 -3.03 -4.98 -1.39
N ILE A 57 -2.38 -4.11 -2.14
CA ILE A 57 -1.67 -2.94 -1.61
C ILE A 57 -2.35 -1.70 -2.17
N VAL A 58 -2.87 -0.87 -1.29
CA VAL A 58 -3.40 0.44 -1.67
C VAL A 58 -2.33 1.49 -1.39
N LEU A 59 -1.95 2.22 -2.43
CA LEU A 59 -0.90 3.24 -2.32
C LEU A 59 -1.51 4.56 -1.85
N TYR A 60 -0.93 5.11 -0.80
CA TYR A 60 -1.29 6.39 -0.22
C TYR A 60 -0.14 7.38 -0.40
N ALA A 61 -0.41 8.50 -1.05
CA ALA A 61 0.59 9.54 -1.28
C ALA A 61 0.63 10.50 -0.09
N THR A 62 1.77 10.54 0.59
CA THR A 62 2.00 11.50 1.68
C THR A 62 2.04 12.92 1.13
N ARG A 63 1.97 13.92 1.98
CA ARG A 63 1.88 15.35 1.66
C ARG A 63 0.57 15.71 0.96
N VAL A 64 0.23 15.08 -0.16
CA VAL A 64 -1.06 15.32 -0.84
C VAL A 64 -2.21 14.58 -0.18
N MET A 65 -1.92 13.60 0.66
CA MET A 65 -2.90 12.85 1.47
C MET A 65 -4.02 12.27 0.62
N ALA A 66 -3.65 11.46 -0.38
CA ALA A 66 -4.60 10.87 -1.31
C ALA A 66 -4.24 9.43 -1.66
N PHE A 67 -5.26 8.64 -1.99
CA PHE A 67 -5.11 7.27 -2.46
C PHE A 67 -4.91 7.27 -3.97
N ALA A 68 -3.88 6.58 -4.44
CA ALA A 68 -3.41 6.68 -5.82
C ALA A 68 -3.62 5.43 -6.67
N ALA A 69 -3.57 4.25 -6.07
CA ALA A 69 -3.57 3.00 -6.82
C ALA A 69 -3.85 1.80 -5.94
N SER A 70 -4.22 0.70 -6.56
CA SER A 70 -4.21 -0.62 -5.92
C SER A 70 -3.37 -1.58 -6.73
N LEU A 71 -2.57 -2.38 -6.02
CA LEU A 71 -1.68 -3.38 -6.59
C LEU A 71 -2.00 -4.75 -5.99
N ARG A 72 -1.70 -5.80 -6.73
CA ARG A 72 -1.76 -7.17 -6.23
C ARG A 72 -0.35 -7.65 -5.93
N VAL A 73 -0.18 -8.34 -4.80
CA VAL A 73 1.08 -8.98 -4.44
C VAL A 73 1.18 -10.31 -5.22
N GLU A 74 2.27 -10.47 -5.97
CA GLU A 74 2.45 -11.61 -6.88
C GLU A 74 3.45 -12.65 -6.37
N GLY A 75 4.18 -12.36 -5.31
CA GLY A 75 5.19 -13.27 -4.80
C GLY A 75 5.61 -12.93 -3.39
N GLU A 76 6.65 -13.63 -2.93
CA GLU A 76 7.15 -13.50 -1.57
C GLU A 76 8.16 -12.37 -1.42
N LEU A 77 8.37 -11.96 -0.18
CA LEU A 77 9.36 -10.94 0.20
C LEU A 77 10.77 -11.39 -0.21
N TYR A 78 11.54 -10.45 -0.77
CA TYR A 78 12.94 -10.66 -1.10
C TYR A 78 13.76 -9.42 -0.81
N GLU A 79 15.07 -9.56 -0.75
CA GLU A 79 15.98 -8.45 -0.53
C GLU A 79 16.62 -8.02 -1.84
N ASP A 80 16.62 -6.72 -2.12
CA ASP A 80 17.33 -6.13 -3.26
C ASP A 80 17.66 -4.68 -2.88
N ARG A 81 18.92 -4.29 -3.06
CA ARG A 81 19.39 -2.97 -2.68
C ARG A 81 19.64 -2.03 -3.88
N ALA A 82 19.26 -2.47 -5.07
CA ALA A 82 19.32 -1.59 -6.24
C ALA A 82 18.37 -0.41 -6.02
N LYS A 83 18.87 0.81 -6.28
CA LYS A 83 18.09 2.02 -6.00
C LYS A 83 16.97 2.20 -7.03
N ILE A 84 15.74 2.24 -6.56
CA ILE A 84 14.56 2.52 -7.37
C ILE A 84 13.92 3.84 -6.91
N TRP A 85 13.71 3.98 -5.60
CA TRP A 85 12.99 5.12 -5.03
C TRP A 85 13.95 6.16 -4.48
N PRO A 86 13.68 7.47 -4.73
CA PRO A 86 14.60 8.53 -4.28
C PRO A 86 14.68 8.68 -2.75
N GLY A 87 13.58 8.36 -2.03
CA GLY A 87 13.56 8.57 -0.60
C GLY A 87 13.58 10.04 -0.22
N LYS A 88 13.98 10.34 1.02
CA LYS A 88 14.09 11.71 1.51
C LYS A 88 15.41 12.33 1.06
N PRO A 89 15.41 13.63 0.70
CA PRO A 89 16.66 14.30 0.34
C PRO A 89 17.72 14.17 1.43
N GLY A 90 18.97 13.90 1.02
CA GLY A 90 20.11 13.76 1.92
C GLY A 90 20.20 12.43 2.66
N LYS A 91 19.25 11.51 2.48
CA LYS A 91 19.29 10.17 3.07
C LYS A 91 19.36 9.12 1.98
N VAL A 92 20.27 8.17 2.17
CA VAL A 92 20.35 6.99 1.31
C VAL A 92 19.48 5.90 1.93
N ASP A 93 18.37 5.59 1.30
CA ASP A 93 17.50 4.50 1.72
C ASP A 93 17.14 3.68 0.48
N ALA A 94 17.61 2.44 0.45
CA ALA A 94 17.42 1.58 -0.71
C ALA A 94 16.06 0.90 -0.72
N TYR A 95 15.28 0.98 0.35
CA TYR A 95 14.05 0.20 0.53
C TYR A 95 14.31 -1.28 0.17
N PRO A 96 15.15 -1.96 0.95
CA PRO A 96 15.73 -3.25 0.52
C PRO A 96 14.77 -4.43 0.55
N TRP A 97 13.67 -4.33 1.30
CA TRP A 97 12.69 -5.41 1.41
C TRP A 97 11.60 -5.20 0.38
N ARG A 98 11.51 -6.13 -0.58
CA ARG A 98 10.68 -5.95 -1.75
C ARG A 98 9.65 -7.05 -1.91
N LEU A 99 8.50 -6.65 -2.44
CA LEU A 99 7.43 -7.56 -2.83
C LEU A 99 7.14 -7.34 -4.30
N PRO A 100 7.13 -8.43 -5.11
CA PRO A 100 6.70 -8.30 -6.50
C PRO A 100 5.20 -8.03 -6.55
N THR A 101 4.80 -7.13 -7.43
CA THR A 101 3.41 -6.69 -7.54
C THR A 101 2.99 -6.58 -9.00
N SER A 102 1.68 -6.48 -9.21
CA SER A 102 1.11 -6.08 -10.48
C SER A 102 0.05 -5.01 -10.25
N PRO A 103 -0.07 -4.01 -11.14
CA PRO A 103 -1.09 -2.98 -10.97
C PRO A 103 -2.48 -3.52 -11.29
N GLU A 104 -3.47 -3.15 -10.48
CA GLU A 104 -4.87 -3.44 -10.77
C GLU A 104 -5.62 -2.16 -11.15
N VAL A 105 -5.51 -1.12 -10.33
CA VAL A 105 -6.08 0.19 -10.60
C VAL A 105 -5.00 1.23 -10.37
N VAL A 106 -4.70 2.02 -11.39
CA VAL A 106 -3.73 3.12 -11.27
C VAL A 106 -4.44 4.39 -11.73
N LEU A 107 -4.59 5.35 -10.83
CA LEU A 107 -5.23 6.62 -11.12
C LEU A 107 -4.18 7.64 -11.57
N ASP A 108 -4.57 8.49 -12.52
CA ASP A 108 -3.80 9.68 -12.81
C ASP A 108 -3.82 10.60 -11.60
N GLU A 109 -2.78 11.41 -11.46
CA GLU A 109 -2.60 12.22 -10.24
C GLU A 109 -3.79 13.15 -9.97
N ASP A 110 -4.41 13.70 -11.01
CA ASP A 110 -5.58 14.54 -10.87
C ASP A 110 -6.86 13.79 -10.49
N ALA A 111 -6.83 12.45 -10.53
CA ALA A 111 -7.91 11.56 -10.11
C ALA A 111 -7.69 10.92 -8.75
N TRP A 112 -6.54 11.14 -8.11
CA TRP A 112 -6.27 10.57 -6.80
C TRP A 112 -7.37 10.97 -5.81
N ILE A 113 -7.73 10.03 -4.93
CA ILE A 113 -8.85 10.20 -4.00
C ILE A 113 -8.35 10.84 -2.71
N PRO A 114 -8.72 12.09 -2.39
CA PRO A 114 -8.31 12.69 -1.13
C PRO A 114 -8.84 11.88 0.06
N ALA A 115 -7.95 11.52 0.98
CA ALA A 115 -8.33 10.75 2.16
C ALA A 115 -9.36 11.50 3.02
N ALA A 116 -9.33 12.84 2.99
CA ALA A 116 -10.29 13.66 3.71
C ALA A 116 -11.75 13.35 3.32
N THR A 117 -11.98 12.89 2.10
CA THR A 117 -13.34 12.55 1.63
C THR A 117 -13.85 11.24 2.22
N LEU A 118 -12.99 10.44 2.83
CA LEU A 118 -13.31 9.12 3.37
C LEU A 118 -13.24 9.05 4.90
N VAL A 119 -13.01 10.19 5.58
CA VAL A 119 -12.81 10.24 7.04
C VAL A 119 -13.98 9.61 7.81
N GLY A 120 -15.20 9.80 7.34
CA GLY A 120 -16.39 9.25 8.00
C GLY A 120 -16.69 7.80 7.65
N GLU A 121 -15.99 7.22 6.69
CA GLU A 121 -16.29 5.87 6.18
C GLU A 121 -15.24 4.83 6.54
N LEU A 122 -13.97 5.22 6.71
CA LEU A 122 -12.89 4.29 7.02
C LEU A 122 -12.79 4.01 8.52
N GLU A 123 -12.87 2.75 8.91
CA GLU A 123 -12.69 2.31 10.30
C GLU A 123 -11.28 2.62 10.80
N HIS A 124 -10.29 2.50 9.92
CA HIS A 124 -8.89 2.77 10.24
C HIS A 124 -8.70 4.19 10.78
N ILE A 125 -9.36 5.16 10.18
CA ILE A 125 -9.32 6.56 10.62
C ILE A 125 -10.05 6.75 11.94
N GLY A 126 -11.13 6.00 12.17
CA GLY A 126 -11.95 6.10 13.36
C GLY A 126 -11.25 5.78 14.67
N LYS A 127 -10.04 5.24 14.63
CA LYS A 127 -9.22 4.96 15.82
C LYS A 127 -8.59 6.22 16.42
N TRP A 128 -8.65 7.35 15.73
CA TRP A 128 -8.09 8.62 16.16
C TRP A 128 -9.19 9.66 16.34
N PRO A 129 -8.98 10.68 17.21
CA PRO A 129 -9.86 11.82 17.26
C PRO A 129 -10.00 12.46 15.88
N ARG A 130 -11.19 12.94 15.55
CA ARG A 130 -11.50 13.41 14.20
C ARG A 130 -10.56 14.51 13.71
N GLU A 131 -10.13 15.41 14.58
CA GLU A 131 -9.18 16.47 14.25
C GLU A 131 -7.75 15.95 14.02
N HIS A 132 -7.46 14.71 14.41
CA HIS A 132 -6.16 14.07 14.27
C HIS A 132 -6.18 12.88 13.30
N TRP A 133 -7.13 12.84 12.38
CA TRP A 133 -7.28 11.72 11.46
C TRP A 133 -6.03 11.43 10.62
N LYS A 134 -5.22 12.45 10.36
CA LYS A 134 -3.97 12.30 9.60
C LYS A 134 -2.99 11.32 10.24
N LEU A 135 -3.06 11.16 11.57
CA LEU A 135 -2.20 10.22 12.29
C LEU A 135 -2.44 8.76 11.89
N ALA A 136 -3.61 8.46 11.32
CA ALA A 136 -3.93 7.12 10.84
C ALA A 136 -2.98 6.66 9.72
N PHE A 137 -2.36 7.60 9.02
CA PHE A 137 -1.48 7.31 7.88
C PHE A 137 0.01 7.50 8.22
N GLN A 138 0.35 7.41 9.49
CA GLN A 138 1.74 7.31 9.91
C GLN A 138 2.21 5.86 9.83
N GLY A 139 3.51 5.69 9.58
CA GLY A 139 4.07 4.37 9.33
C GLY A 139 4.01 4.02 7.84
N GLN A 140 4.86 3.10 7.42
CA GLN A 140 5.02 2.81 6.01
C GLN A 140 3.97 1.82 5.48
N ILE A 141 3.65 0.79 6.26
CA ILE A 141 2.70 -0.24 5.83
C ILE A 141 1.81 -0.67 6.99
N ARG A 142 0.52 -0.80 6.73
CA ARG A 142 -0.46 -1.24 7.73
C ARG A 142 -1.58 -2.06 7.09
N PRO A 143 -2.01 -3.15 7.74
CA PRO A 143 -3.20 -3.86 7.28
C PRO A 143 -4.45 -3.05 7.64
N VAL A 144 -5.49 -3.19 6.84
CA VAL A 144 -6.80 -2.61 7.12
C VAL A 144 -7.84 -3.71 7.26
N SER A 145 -9.00 -3.37 7.83
CA SER A 145 -10.12 -4.31 7.96
C SER A 145 -10.67 -4.68 6.57
N ASP A 146 -11.42 -5.77 6.51
CA ASP A 146 -12.09 -6.17 5.27
C ASP A 146 -13.03 -5.09 4.77
N HIS A 147 -13.74 -4.42 5.69
CA HIS A 147 -14.61 -3.28 5.37
C HIS A 147 -13.82 -2.18 4.64
N ASP A 148 -12.71 -1.75 5.21
CA ASP A 148 -11.88 -0.69 4.63
C ASP A 148 -11.22 -1.14 3.32
N GLY A 149 -10.78 -2.39 3.27
CA GLY A 149 -10.19 -2.95 2.06
C GLY A 149 -11.16 -2.91 0.90
N GLU A 150 -12.37 -3.41 1.08
CA GLU A 150 -13.42 -3.40 0.06
C GLU A 150 -13.79 -1.98 -0.35
N LEU A 151 -13.94 -1.09 0.63
CA LEU A 151 -14.29 0.31 0.37
C LEU A 151 -13.22 1.00 -0.49
N LEU A 152 -11.94 0.84 -0.14
CA LEU A 152 -10.84 1.46 -0.89
C LEU A 152 -10.74 0.90 -2.30
N LEU A 153 -10.81 -0.42 -2.45
CA LEU A 153 -10.73 -1.05 -3.76
C LEU A 153 -11.91 -0.62 -4.66
N ASP A 154 -13.12 -0.57 -4.10
CA ASP A 154 -14.31 -0.12 -4.84
C ASP A 154 -14.20 1.35 -5.27
N ARG A 155 -13.73 2.21 -4.38
CA ARG A 155 -13.58 3.64 -4.69
C ARG A 155 -12.51 3.89 -5.75
N LEU A 156 -11.41 3.15 -5.69
CA LEU A 156 -10.36 3.23 -6.72
C LEU A 156 -10.91 2.77 -8.07
N SER A 157 -11.61 1.64 -8.11
CA SER A 157 -12.23 1.14 -9.34
C SER A 157 -13.26 2.12 -9.91
N ALA A 158 -14.09 2.70 -9.06
CA ALA A 158 -15.09 3.69 -9.48
C ALA A 158 -14.43 4.95 -10.06
N ALA A 159 -13.36 5.42 -9.42
CA ALA A 159 -12.64 6.60 -9.90
C ALA A 159 -11.98 6.33 -11.26
N ALA A 160 -11.45 5.13 -11.48
CA ALA A 160 -10.88 4.73 -12.77
C ALA A 160 -11.97 4.63 -13.85
N GLY A 161 -13.13 4.05 -13.51
CA GLY A 161 -14.26 3.89 -14.42
C GLY A 161 -14.88 5.22 -14.84
N ALA A 162 -14.91 6.20 -13.94
CA ALA A 162 -15.49 7.51 -14.23
C ALA A 162 -14.70 8.28 -15.32
N ARG A 163 -13.48 7.85 -15.61
CA ARG A 163 -12.61 8.50 -16.61
C ARG A 163 -12.47 7.70 -17.91
N ALA A 164 -13.05 6.53 -17.94
CA ALA A 164 -12.99 5.67 -19.13
C ALA A 164 -13.92 6.18 -20.24
#